data_ab66d89ff4bf3c4cbefecf77450dbe01
#
_entry.id   ab66d89ff4bf3c4cbefecf77450dbe01
#
_cell.length_a   1.000
_cell.length_b   1.000
_cell.length_c   1.000
_cell.angle_alpha   90.00
_cell.angle_beta   90.00
_cell.angle_gamma   90.00
#
_symmetry.space_group_name_H-M   'P 1'
#
loop_
_entity.id
_entity.type
_entity.pdbx_description
1 polymer ?
#
loop_
_entity_poly.entity_id
_entity_poly.type
_entity_poly.pdbx_seq_one_letter_code
_entity_poly.pdbx_strand_id
1 'polypeptide(L)'
;LLDDKMHVRFHTHETAGVSVACYLAALEAGADGIDTAVDPLSGGTSQPDLLTMLHATKNSEFNLGDLESNKILKYREVLIERLKDYYFPGEAQKVSPLIPFSPMPGGALTANTQMMRDNNILDKFPQVIDAMGEVVEKGGYGTSVTPVSQFYWQQAFSNVMFGNWKKIADGYGKMVLGYFGKTPTKPND
;
A
#
# COMPACT_ATOMS: atom_id res chain seq x y z
N LEU A 1 -2.05 -8.75 23.61
CA LEU A 1 -1.26 -7.63 24.13
C LEU A 1 0.20 -7.99 23.95
N LEU A 2 1.01 -7.05 23.46
CA LEU A 2 2.43 -7.25 23.23
C LEU A 2 3.18 -7.14 24.56
N ASP A 3 4.32 -7.84 24.68
CA ASP A 3 5.26 -7.66 25.80
C ASP A 3 5.94 -6.29 25.63
N ASP A 4 6.12 -5.54 26.73
CA ASP A 4 6.75 -4.21 26.75
C ASP A 4 8.21 -4.21 26.22
N LYS A 5 8.81 -5.39 26.07
CA LYS A 5 10.14 -5.58 25.48
C LYS A 5 10.12 -5.85 23.98
N MET A 6 8.94 -5.98 23.37
CA MET A 6 8.80 -6.30 21.95
C MET A 6 8.97 -5.03 21.12
N HIS A 7 9.96 -5.03 20.22
CA HIS A 7 10.15 -3.93 19.28
C HIS A 7 8.99 -3.86 18.29
N VAL A 8 8.29 -2.73 18.26
CA VAL A 8 7.16 -2.46 17.36
C VAL A 8 7.63 -1.56 16.23
N ARG A 9 7.62 -2.09 15.01
CA ARG A 9 7.94 -1.34 13.79
C ARG A 9 6.68 -1.07 13.00
N PHE A 10 6.45 0.19 12.67
CA PHE A 10 5.33 0.59 11.85
C PHE A 10 5.74 0.75 10.38
N HIS A 11 4.95 0.17 9.49
CA HIS A 11 5.17 0.18 8.04
C HIS A 11 3.87 0.48 7.31
N THR A 12 3.89 1.49 6.44
CA THR A 12 2.78 1.77 5.52
C THR A 12 3.30 2.40 4.23
N HIS A 13 2.45 2.49 3.21
CA HIS A 13 2.75 3.07 1.91
C HIS A 13 2.11 4.45 1.75
N GLU A 14 2.70 5.32 0.91
CA GLU A 14 2.20 6.67 0.62
C GLU A 14 1.04 6.68 -0.39
N THR A 15 0.48 5.52 -0.72
CA THR A 15 -0.51 5.34 -1.80
C THR A 15 -1.73 6.23 -1.65
N ALA A 16 -2.17 6.50 -0.41
CA ALA A 16 -3.32 7.36 -0.08
C ALA A 16 -2.93 8.82 0.20
N GLY A 17 -1.64 9.16 0.27
CA GLY A 17 -1.16 10.51 0.59
C GLY A 17 -1.22 10.88 2.07
N VAL A 18 -1.32 9.91 2.98
CA VAL A 18 -1.49 10.15 4.43
C VAL A 18 -0.44 9.43 5.30
N SER A 19 0.56 8.81 4.69
CA SER A 19 1.50 7.96 5.42
C SER A 19 2.34 8.72 6.43
N VAL A 20 2.72 9.98 6.15
CA VAL A 20 3.46 10.83 7.11
C VAL A 20 2.64 11.04 8.38
N ALA A 21 1.35 11.35 8.25
CA ALA A 21 0.46 11.50 9.41
C ALA A 21 0.29 10.17 10.18
N CYS A 22 0.18 9.04 9.46
CA CYS A 22 0.13 7.72 10.07
C CYS A 22 1.41 7.38 10.85
N TYR A 23 2.58 7.76 10.31
CA TYR A 23 3.86 7.53 10.99
C TYR A 23 4.01 8.38 12.23
N LEU A 24 3.61 9.66 12.19
CA LEU A 24 3.60 10.50 13.38
C LEU A 24 2.69 9.93 14.46
N ALA A 25 1.47 9.55 14.10
CA ALA A 25 0.54 8.91 15.04
C ALA A 25 1.07 7.57 15.61
N ALA A 26 1.78 6.78 14.80
CA ALA A 26 2.39 5.54 15.26
C ALA A 26 3.53 5.79 16.26
N LEU A 27 4.37 6.80 16.02
CA LEU A 27 5.42 7.23 16.94
C LEU A 27 4.82 7.74 18.27
N GLU A 28 3.77 8.57 18.20
CA GLU A 28 3.01 9.03 19.36
C GLU A 28 2.39 7.89 20.15
N ALA A 29 1.98 6.82 19.46
CA ALA A 29 1.43 5.61 20.08
C ALA A 29 2.52 4.64 20.62
N GLY A 30 3.81 4.97 20.50
CA GLY A 30 4.91 4.21 21.05
C GLY A 30 5.55 3.20 20.08
N ALA A 31 5.46 3.41 18.78
CA ALA A 31 6.24 2.62 17.83
C ALA A 31 7.74 2.91 17.98
N ASP A 32 8.56 1.85 18.05
CA ASP A 32 10.02 1.93 18.22
C ASP A 32 10.77 2.20 16.91
N GLY A 33 10.12 2.01 15.78
CA GLY A 33 10.73 2.22 14.47
C GLY A 33 9.71 2.40 13.36
N ILE A 34 10.17 3.07 12.30
CA ILE A 34 9.41 3.31 11.08
C ILE A 34 10.25 2.93 9.85
N ASP A 35 9.59 2.54 8.77
CA ASP A 35 10.23 2.26 7.50
C ASP A 35 10.03 3.42 6.53
N THR A 36 11.12 3.92 5.97
CA THR A 36 11.11 5.03 5.00
C THR A 36 11.84 4.63 3.71
N ALA A 37 11.62 5.40 2.66
CA ALA A 37 12.36 5.28 1.41
C ALA A 37 13.06 6.60 1.09
N VAL A 38 13.92 6.61 0.06
CA VAL A 38 14.61 7.82 -0.41
C VAL A 38 14.25 8.07 -1.87
N ASP A 39 13.90 9.32 -2.20
CA ASP A 39 13.65 9.74 -3.58
C ASP A 39 14.83 9.36 -4.53
N PRO A 40 14.59 8.80 -5.73
CA PRO A 40 13.29 8.69 -6.43
C PRO A 40 12.45 7.44 -6.12
N LEU A 41 12.80 6.66 -5.11
CA LEU A 41 12.12 5.42 -4.74
C LEU A 41 11.09 5.61 -3.62
N SER A 42 10.88 6.83 -3.14
CA SER A 42 9.89 7.17 -2.10
C SER A 42 8.56 7.67 -2.68
N GLY A 43 7.53 7.71 -1.86
CA GLY A 43 6.21 8.21 -2.23
C GLY A 43 5.36 7.23 -3.06
N GLY A 44 4.16 7.64 -3.43
CA GLY A 44 3.25 6.81 -4.21
C GLY A 44 3.04 5.42 -3.64
N THR A 45 3.37 4.38 -4.39
CA THR A 45 3.25 2.98 -3.94
C THR A 45 4.39 2.51 -3.03
N SER A 46 5.36 3.38 -2.72
CA SER A 46 6.43 3.15 -1.74
C SER A 46 6.12 3.83 -0.41
N GLN A 47 7.10 3.89 0.48
CA GLN A 47 7.01 4.53 1.80
C GLN A 47 7.19 6.05 1.70
N PRO A 48 6.86 6.82 2.75
CA PRO A 48 7.20 8.23 2.81
C PRO A 48 8.71 8.45 2.71
N ASP A 49 9.07 9.60 2.18
CA ASP A 49 10.49 9.97 2.02
C ASP A 49 11.16 10.23 3.37
N LEU A 50 12.39 9.74 3.52
CA LEU A 50 13.19 9.92 4.72
C LEU A 50 13.43 11.39 5.07
N LEU A 51 13.74 12.26 4.10
CA LEU A 51 13.93 13.69 4.35
C LEU A 51 12.63 14.36 4.80
N THR A 52 11.49 13.93 4.26
CA THR A 52 10.17 14.40 4.69
C THR A 52 9.92 14.01 6.15
N MET A 53 10.23 12.78 6.55
CA MET A 53 10.07 12.34 7.92
C MET A 53 11.02 13.06 8.88
N LEU A 54 12.30 13.27 8.50
CA LEU A 54 13.25 14.09 9.27
C LEU A 54 12.75 15.52 9.46
N HIS A 55 12.11 16.09 8.46
CA HIS A 55 11.50 17.41 8.57
C HIS A 55 10.25 17.43 9.46
N ALA A 56 9.37 16.44 9.29
CA ALA A 56 8.12 16.32 10.05
C ALA A 56 8.36 16.10 11.57
N THR A 57 9.43 15.38 11.92
CA THR A 57 9.81 15.13 13.31
C THR A 57 10.75 16.19 13.91
N LYS A 58 11.16 17.17 13.10
CA LYS A 58 12.04 18.26 13.58
C LYS A 58 11.34 19.03 14.71
N ASN A 59 12.03 19.19 15.82
CA ASN A 59 11.54 19.83 17.04
C ASN A 59 10.46 19.03 17.81
N SER A 60 10.25 17.76 17.48
CA SER A 60 9.48 16.84 18.31
C SER A 60 10.37 16.08 19.29
N GLU A 61 9.79 15.26 20.15
CA GLU A 61 10.51 14.34 21.02
C GLU A 61 11.10 13.12 20.27
N PHE A 62 10.70 12.91 19.00
CA PHE A 62 11.11 11.75 18.23
C PHE A 62 12.49 11.95 17.61
N ASN A 63 13.41 11.04 17.90
CA ASN A 63 14.74 11.00 17.30
C ASN A 63 14.81 9.87 16.27
N LEU A 64 14.92 10.23 14.98
CA LEU A 64 15.08 9.27 13.89
C LEU A 64 16.54 8.83 13.67
N GLY A 65 17.42 9.05 14.67
CA GLY A 65 18.84 8.74 14.62
C GLY A 65 19.68 9.91 14.09
N ASP A 66 21.00 9.74 14.17
CA ASP A 66 21.98 10.76 13.75
C ASP A 66 22.14 10.79 12.22
N LEU A 67 21.05 11.11 11.52
CA LEU A 67 20.99 11.14 10.07
C LEU A 67 21.30 12.55 9.54
N GLU A 68 22.38 12.67 8.79
CA GLU A 68 22.80 13.93 8.18
C GLU A 68 22.06 14.15 6.84
N SER A 69 21.18 15.12 6.78
CA SER A 69 20.39 15.43 5.57
C SER A 69 21.27 15.66 4.32
N ASN A 70 22.43 16.26 4.48
CA ASN A 70 23.38 16.47 3.36
C ASN A 70 23.94 15.15 2.79
N LYS A 71 24.12 14.12 3.63
CA LYS A 71 24.54 12.80 3.14
C LYS A 71 23.40 12.11 2.41
N ILE A 72 22.17 12.24 2.91
CA ILE A 72 20.98 11.69 2.27
C ILE A 72 20.76 12.37 0.89
N LEU A 73 20.92 13.68 0.79
CA LEU A 73 20.82 14.40 -0.49
C LEU A 73 21.86 13.91 -1.51
N LYS A 74 23.12 13.71 -1.10
CA LYS A 74 24.14 13.13 -1.97
C LYS A 74 23.81 11.70 -2.40
N TYR A 75 23.28 10.89 -1.48
CA TYR A 75 22.82 9.53 -1.79
C TYR A 75 21.67 9.55 -2.82
N ARG A 76 20.73 10.47 -2.66
CA ARG A 76 19.65 10.71 -3.61
C ARG A 76 20.16 11.00 -5.03
N GLU A 77 21.16 11.88 -5.15
CA GLU A 77 21.77 12.19 -6.45
C GLU A 77 22.36 10.94 -7.12
N VAL A 78 23.04 10.09 -6.33
CA VAL A 78 23.57 8.81 -6.81
C VAL A 78 22.44 7.87 -7.25
N LEU A 79 21.35 7.78 -6.51
CA LEU A 79 20.19 6.96 -6.87
C LEU A 79 19.58 7.43 -8.20
N ILE A 80 19.35 8.73 -8.36
CA ILE A 80 18.80 9.31 -9.60
C ILE A 80 19.68 8.95 -10.79
N GLU A 81 21.00 9.14 -10.67
CA GLU A 81 21.92 8.81 -11.77
C GLU A 81 21.94 7.31 -12.09
N ARG A 82 21.88 6.45 -11.08
CA ARG A 82 21.91 4.99 -11.28
C ARG A 82 20.60 4.42 -11.81
N LEU A 83 19.49 5.11 -11.54
CA LEU A 83 18.15 4.65 -11.91
C LEU A 83 17.60 5.34 -13.16
N LYS A 84 18.36 6.23 -13.81
CA LYS A 84 17.89 7.02 -14.96
C LYS A 84 17.41 6.19 -16.16
N ASP A 85 17.94 4.96 -16.31
CA ASP A 85 17.59 4.05 -17.40
C ASP A 85 16.41 3.11 -17.03
N TYR A 86 15.89 3.19 -15.79
CA TYR A 86 14.76 2.42 -15.35
C TYR A 86 13.45 3.19 -15.54
N TYR A 87 12.43 2.49 -16.01
CA TYR A 87 11.11 3.07 -16.17
C TYR A 87 10.32 3.02 -14.85
N PHE A 88 9.87 4.17 -14.40
CA PHE A 88 8.97 4.31 -13.26
C PHE A 88 7.57 4.64 -13.77
N PRO A 89 6.59 3.72 -13.67
CA PRO A 89 5.24 3.99 -14.14
C PRO A 89 4.57 5.08 -13.29
N GLY A 90 3.83 5.98 -13.96
CA GLY A 90 3.19 7.12 -13.30
C GLY A 90 2.24 6.73 -12.17
N GLU A 91 1.61 5.56 -12.26
CA GLU A 91 0.72 5.03 -11.23
C GLU A 91 1.46 4.66 -9.95
N ALA A 92 2.73 4.26 -10.05
CA ALA A 92 3.56 3.96 -8.89
C ALA A 92 4.05 5.21 -8.15
N GLN A 93 4.09 6.36 -8.84
CA GLN A 93 4.61 7.62 -8.30
C GLN A 93 3.53 8.56 -7.76
N LYS A 94 2.25 8.24 -7.99
CA LYS A 94 1.12 9.11 -7.61
C LYS A 94 0.40 8.58 -6.38
N VAL A 95 -0.01 9.51 -5.54
CA VAL A 95 -1.00 9.25 -4.50
C VAL A 95 -2.41 9.26 -5.10
N SER A 96 -3.33 8.51 -4.50
CA SER A 96 -4.73 8.50 -4.89
C SER A 96 -5.64 8.61 -3.67
N PRO A 97 -6.52 9.60 -3.60
CA PRO A 97 -7.47 9.74 -2.51
C PRO A 97 -8.55 8.65 -2.52
N LEU A 98 -8.62 7.83 -3.56
CA LEU A 98 -9.55 6.71 -3.66
C LEU A 98 -9.07 5.46 -2.90
N ILE A 99 -7.78 5.35 -2.62
CA ILE A 99 -7.21 4.16 -1.95
C ILE A 99 -7.83 3.87 -0.57
N PRO A 100 -8.17 4.85 0.28
CA PRO A 100 -8.88 4.55 1.54
C PRO A 100 -10.25 3.89 1.33
N PHE A 101 -10.89 4.10 0.19
CA PHE A 101 -12.20 3.54 -0.15
C PHE A 101 -12.11 2.22 -0.94
N SER A 102 -10.96 1.94 -1.53
CA SER A 102 -10.66 0.68 -2.20
C SER A 102 -9.25 0.22 -1.83
N PRO A 103 -9.08 -0.33 -0.62
CA PRO A 103 -7.77 -0.53 -0.02
C PRO A 103 -6.93 -1.51 -0.84
N MET A 104 -5.83 -0.98 -1.40
CA MET A 104 -4.85 -1.75 -2.14
C MET A 104 -3.44 -1.34 -1.67
N PRO A 105 -2.66 -2.27 -1.11
CA PRO A 105 -1.27 -2.03 -0.76
C PRO A 105 -0.45 -1.59 -1.98
N GLY A 106 0.53 -0.71 -1.77
CA GLY A 106 1.33 -0.13 -2.86
C GLY A 106 1.97 -1.15 -3.79
N GLY A 107 2.55 -2.23 -3.25
CA GLY A 107 3.13 -3.31 -4.06
C GLY A 107 2.09 -4.03 -4.93
N ALA A 108 0.89 -4.27 -4.41
CA ALA A 108 -0.21 -4.87 -5.17
C ALA A 108 -0.68 -3.91 -6.28
N LEU A 109 -0.78 -2.61 -6.01
CA LEU A 109 -1.11 -1.60 -7.01
C LEU A 109 -0.10 -1.62 -8.16
N THR A 110 1.19 -1.55 -7.88
CA THR A 110 2.26 -1.57 -8.89
C THR A 110 2.21 -2.84 -9.75
N ALA A 111 2.15 -4.02 -9.11
CA ALA A 111 2.14 -5.29 -9.83
C ALA A 111 0.89 -5.45 -10.72
N ASN A 112 -0.28 -5.07 -10.22
CA ASN A 112 -1.53 -5.23 -10.95
C ASN A 112 -1.67 -4.22 -12.10
N THR A 113 -1.28 -2.97 -11.93
CA THR A 113 -1.27 -1.98 -13.01
C THR A 113 -0.23 -2.34 -14.08
N GLN A 114 0.93 -2.89 -13.70
CA GLN A 114 1.91 -3.41 -14.66
C GLN A 114 1.31 -4.55 -15.49
N MET A 115 0.68 -5.54 -14.84
CA MET A 115 0.01 -6.64 -15.55
C MET A 115 -1.07 -6.13 -16.51
N MET A 116 -1.86 -5.14 -16.08
CA MET A 116 -2.89 -4.54 -16.95
C MET A 116 -2.29 -3.80 -18.15
N ARG A 117 -1.17 -3.10 -17.96
CA ARG A 117 -0.44 -2.42 -19.03
C ARG A 117 0.10 -3.41 -20.04
N ASP A 118 0.75 -4.48 -19.58
CA ASP A 118 1.34 -5.52 -20.44
C ASP A 118 0.28 -6.24 -21.28
N ASN A 119 -0.97 -6.27 -20.82
CA ASN A 119 -2.12 -6.83 -21.53
C ASN A 119 -2.99 -5.79 -22.27
N ASN A 120 -2.58 -4.52 -22.33
CA ASN A 120 -3.30 -3.42 -22.99
C ASN A 120 -4.73 -3.21 -22.45
N ILE A 121 -4.94 -3.39 -21.14
CA ILE A 121 -6.24 -3.23 -20.46
C ILE A 121 -6.16 -2.25 -19.27
N LEU A 122 -5.15 -1.39 -19.24
CA LEU A 122 -4.97 -0.42 -18.15
C LEU A 122 -6.13 0.61 -18.08
N ASP A 123 -6.82 0.84 -19.18
CA ASP A 123 -8.04 1.66 -19.26
C ASP A 123 -9.18 1.14 -18.35
N LYS A 124 -9.16 -0.14 -18.01
CA LYS A 124 -10.12 -0.77 -17.08
C LYS A 124 -9.78 -0.55 -15.60
N PHE A 125 -8.60 -0.02 -15.28
CA PHE A 125 -8.16 0.15 -13.90
C PHE A 125 -9.15 0.94 -13.03
N PRO A 126 -9.71 2.11 -13.44
CA PRO A 126 -10.71 2.82 -12.64
C PRO A 126 -11.93 1.96 -12.30
N GLN A 127 -12.42 1.16 -13.25
CA GLN A 127 -13.57 0.28 -13.05
C GLN A 127 -13.26 -0.83 -12.04
N VAL A 128 -12.03 -1.35 -12.03
CA VAL A 128 -11.60 -2.36 -11.04
C VAL A 128 -11.54 -1.74 -9.64
N ILE A 129 -11.01 -0.52 -9.53
CA ILE A 129 -10.97 0.22 -8.25
C ILE A 129 -12.39 0.46 -7.71
N ASP A 130 -13.32 0.90 -8.57
CA ASP A 130 -14.71 1.09 -8.18
C ASP A 130 -15.38 -0.21 -7.70
N ALA A 131 -15.10 -1.33 -8.36
CA ALA A 131 -15.62 -2.64 -7.99
C ALA A 131 -15.04 -3.18 -6.67
N MET A 132 -13.85 -2.73 -6.25
CA MET A 132 -13.20 -3.24 -5.03
C MET A 132 -14.02 -2.94 -3.76
N GLY A 133 -14.70 -1.81 -3.68
CA GLY A 133 -15.52 -1.45 -2.53
C GLY A 133 -16.56 -2.53 -2.21
N GLU A 134 -17.35 -2.93 -3.20
CA GLU A 134 -18.36 -4.00 -3.07
C GLU A 134 -17.71 -5.36 -2.73
N VAL A 135 -16.59 -5.67 -3.38
CA VAL A 135 -15.89 -6.95 -3.16
C VAL A 135 -15.34 -7.05 -1.74
N VAL A 136 -14.78 -5.98 -1.18
CA VAL A 136 -14.28 -5.92 0.20
C VAL A 136 -15.43 -6.05 1.19
N GLU A 137 -16.53 -5.33 0.98
CA GLU A 137 -17.73 -5.39 1.82
C GLU A 137 -18.31 -6.81 1.85
N LYS A 138 -18.59 -7.38 0.68
CA LYS A 138 -19.14 -8.75 0.57
C LYS A 138 -18.17 -9.81 1.10
N GLY A 139 -16.88 -9.58 1.04
CA GLY A 139 -15.85 -10.46 1.56
C GLY A 139 -15.64 -10.38 3.09
N GLY A 140 -16.38 -9.52 3.80
CA GLY A 140 -16.34 -9.43 5.26
C GLY A 140 -15.18 -8.61 5.82
N TYR A 141 -14.63 -7.68 5.04
CA TYR A 141 -13.60 -6.72 5.46
C TYR A 141 -12.31 -7.38 6.00
N GLY A 142 -11.87 -8.47 5.40
CA GLY A 142 -10.56 -9.07 5.75
C GLY A 142 -9.43 -8.05 5.61
N THR A 143 -8.45 -8.12 6.52
CA THR A 143 -7.32 -7.19 6.53
C THR A 143 -6.60 -7.18 5.18
N SER A 144 -6.49 -5.99 4.56
CA SER A 144 -5.94 -5.81 3.21
C SER A 144 -4.41 -5.90 3.19
N VAL A 145 -3.89 -7.06 3.58
CA VAL A 145 -2.47 -7.44 3.45
C VAL A 145 -2.36 -8.68 2.58
N THR A 146 -1.14 -9.00 2.12
CA THR A 146 -0.90 -10.21 1.32
C THR A 146 -1.25 -11.47 2.13
N PRO A 147 -2.05 -12.41 1.58
CA PRO A 147 -2.58 -12.47 0.21
C PRO A 147 -3.97 -11.86 0.01
N VAL A 148 -4.66 -11.39 1.05
CA VAL A 148 -6.07 -10.97 1.03
C VAL A 148 -6.30 -9.80 0.07
N SER A 149 -5.42 -8.80 0.05
CA SER A 149 -5.49 -7.69 -0.91
C SER A 149 -5.49 -8.17 -2.36
N GLN A 150 -4.74 -9.22 -2.67
CA GLN A 150 -4.71 -9.81 -4.00
C GLN A 150 -5.99 -10.59 -4.32
N PHE A 151 -6.62 -11.22 -3.33
CA PHE A 151 -7.92 -11.88 -3.52
C PHE A 151 -9.03 -10.89 -3.85
N TYR A 152 -9.07 -9.76 -3.16
CA TYR A 152 -10.01 -8.67 -3.47
C TYR A 152 -9.79 -8.12 -4.88
N TRP A 153 -8.54 -7.85 -5.23
CA TRP A 153 -8.21 -7.42 -6.59
C TRP A 153 -8.66 -8.42 -7.64
N GLN A 154 -8.33 -9.70 -7.49
CA GLN A 154 -8.68 -10.74 -8.45
C GLN A 154 -10.20 -10.87 -8.64
N GLN A 155 -10.97 -10.73 -7.56
CA GLN A 155 -12.43 -10.76 -7.66
C GLN A 155 -12.97 -9.50 -8.33
N ALA A 156 -12.50 -8.32 -7.96
CA ALA A 156 -12.90 -7.07 -8.61
C ALA A 156 -12.56 -7.08 -10.11
N PHE A 157 -11.36 -7.49 -10.45
CA PHE A 157 -10.93 -7.69 -11.84
C PHE A 157 -11.82 -8.69 -12.57
N SER A 158 -12.13 -9.82 -11.95
CA SER A 158 -13.04 -10.84 -12.53
C SER A 158 -14.43 -10.26 -12.80
N ASN A 159 -14.96 -9.45 -11.87
CA ASN A 159 -16.28 -8.80 -12.03
C ASN A 159 -16.29 -7.85 -13.22
N VAL A 160 -15.23 -7.06 -13.40
CA VAL A 160 -15.12 -6.12 -14.54
C VAL A 160 -14.94 -6.84 -15.87
N MET A 161 -14.12 -7.88 -15.91
CA MET A 161 -13.76 -8.54 -17.17
C MET A 161 -14.81 -9.55 -17.65
N PHE A 162 -15.47 -10.26 -16.73
CA PHE A 162 -16.39 -11.36 -17.06
C PHE A 162 -17.85 -11.07 -16.70
N GLY A 163 -18.09 -9.95 -16.03
CA GLY A 163 -19.40 -9.55 -15.50
C GLY A 163 -19.57 -9.86 -14.02
N ASN A 164 -20.30 -8.96 -13.35
CA ASN A 164 -20.45 -8.93 -11.90
C ASN A 164 -20.89 -10.29 -11.34
N TRP A 165 -20.07 -10.86 -10.46
CA TRP A 165 -20.25 -12.16 -9.77
C TRP A 165 -20.46 -13.39 -10.67
N LYS A 166 -20.19 -13.29 -11.99
CA LYS A 166 -20.29 -14.43 -12.90
C LYS A 166 -19.16 -15.44 -12.73
N LYS A 167 -18.03 -14.99 -12.24
CA LYS A 167 -16.85 -15.84 -11.99
C LYS A 167 -16.24 -15.47 -10.65
N ILE A 168 -16.16 -16.44 -9.75
CA ILE A 168 -15.51 -16.26 -8.45
C ILE A 168 -14.03 -16.61 -8.59
N ALA A 169 -13.16 -15.70 -8.15
CA ALA A 169 -11.73 -15.94 -8.06
C ALA A 169 -11.45 -16.95 -6.93
N ASP A 170 -10.60 -17.93 -7.19
CA ASP A 170 -10.36 -19.05 -6.27
C ASP A 170 -9.92 -18.60 -4.87
N GLY A 171 -8.95 -17.66 -4.80
CA GLY A 171 -8.47 -17.12 -3.51
C GLY A 171 -9.56 -16.38 -2.73
N TYR A 172 -10.39 -15.59 -3.43
CA TYR A 172 -11.51 -14.89 -2.83
C TYR A 172 -12.57 -15.87 -2.29
N GLY A 173 -12.97 -16.84 -3.10
CA GLY A 173 -13.93 -17.87 -2.67
C GLY A 173 -13.44 -18.65 -1.44
N LYS A 174 -12.19 -19.07 -1.43
CA LYS A 174 -11.58 -19.73 -0.27
C LYS A 174 -11.55 -18.84 0.97
N MET A 175 -11.27 -17.55 0.81
CA MET A 175 -11.29 -16.58 1.91
C MET A 175 -12.70 -16.46 2.51
N VAL A 176 -13.71 -16.27 1.68
CA VAL A 176 -15.12 -16.17 2.11
C VAL A 176 -15.59 -17.45 2.83
N LEU A 177 -15.13 -18.60 2.37
CA LEU A 177 -15.42 -19.91 3.00
C LEU A 177 -14.62 -20.17 4.30
N GLY A 178 -13.74 -19.23 4.70
CA GLY A 178 -13.01 -19.32 5.96
C GLY A 178 -11.73 -20.18 5.94
N TYR A 179 -11.22 -20.55 4.78
CA TYR A 179 -9.97 -21.34 4.67
C TYR A 179 -8.74 -20.60 5.23
N PHE A 180 -8.79 -19.27 5.32
CA PHE A 180 -7.72 -18.41 5.84
C PHE A 180 -8.06 -17.81 7.22
N GLY A 181 -9.10 -18.31 7.89
CA GLY A 181 -9.58 -17.82 9.16
C GLY A 181 -10.86 -16.97 9.03
N LYS A 182 -11.27 -16.39 10.16
CA LYS A 182 -12.50 -15.57 10.22
C LYS A 182 -12.21 -14.14 9.75
N THR A 183 -13.11 -13.61 8.96
CA THR A 183 -13.13 -12.18 8.60
C THR A 183 -13.74 -11.34 9.75
N PRO A 184 -13.44 -10.03 9.84
CA PRO A 184 -13.98 -9.12 10.85
C PRO A 184 -15.50 -9.09 10.92
N THR A 185 -16.17 -9.15 9.78
CA THR A 185 -17.62 -9.31 9.69
C THR A 185 -17.96 -10.59 8.93
N LYS A 186 -19.18 -11.11 9.09
CA LYS A 186 -19.63 -12.24 8.28
C LYS A 186 -19.69 -11.82 6.82
N PRO A 187 -19.08 -12.58 5.88
CA PRO A 187 -19.27 -12.33 4.45
C PRO A 187 -20.75 -12.37 4.06
N ASN A 188 -21.12 -11.55 3.09
CA ASN A 188 -22.50 -11.54 2.59
C ASN A 188 -22.76 -12.75 1.69
N ASP A 189 -23.99 -13.26 1.78
CA ASP A 189 -24.48 -14.37 0.95
C ASP A 189 -24.57 -13.96 -0.55
#